data_ae9bb6c7088043e4ce41f68ee2f1393a
#
_entry.id   ae9bb6c7088043e4ce41f68ee2f1393a
#
_cell.length_a   1.000
_cell.length_b   1.000
_cell.length_c   1.000
_cell.angle_alpha   90.00
_cell.angle_beta   90.00
_cell.angle_gamma   90.00
#
_symmetry.space_group_name_H-M   'P 1'
#
loop_
_entity.id
_entity.type
_entity.pdbx_description
1 polymer ?
#
loop_
_entity_poly.entity_id
_entity_poly.type
_entity_poly.pdbx_seq_one_letter_code
_entity_poly.pdbx_strand_id
1 'polypeptide(L)'
;MNPPREPGLVRRGVCWLLLLGPLFFLSYGLANNHTAGRSDVGSLVFGWERSMPLWPWTIIPYWSIDLLYGLSFLLPRTRQEMDRHALALLSAQVISVTCFLLWPLRFTFERPELGGLFGWLFDVLMGFDKPFNQAPSLHIALLVIIWTMFARHVRRQPWRWLMHGWMALIGVSVLTTWQHHFIDVPTGALAGFACVWLWPYQGRLPWQQVHFARDAKRWWVAFCYALGAVLCAVPAVELSGAWLWLAWPSLSLALVALNYAVFGAGGFQKGADGRLSSAAIWLLTPYLVGAWVNSRLWTWHHPQADEVCDGVYLGRVPGRSTPFAAIVDLCAELPCAVSRPAAHICGSGVVSRKGCAAAPAMSAAKLKNRGRFAPLSRHEAAPTTAAPAFEYQCFPTLDLIAPDVALLQQAADAIERLRAQGPVLVCCALGYSRSASAVAAWLLLSGRCSDAQQAEALIRKARPGIVLHPAHRRALQQLGAQP
;
A
#
# COMPACT_ATOMS: atom_id res chain seq x y z
N MET A 1 -18.29 -5.15 6.46
CA MET A 1 -18.48 -6.31 7.37
C MET A 1 -17.45 -7.38 7.05
N ASN A 2 -16.89 -8.08 8.05
CA ASN A 2 -16.04 -9.23 7.77
C ASN A 2 -16.91 -10.40 7.29
N PRO A 3 -16.50 -11.17 6.28
CA PRO A 3 -17.24 -12.35 5.86
C PRO A 3 -17.37 -13.35 7.05
N PRO A 4 -18.47 -14.13 7.12
CA PRO A 4 -18.58 -15.21 8.07
C PRO A 4 -17.40 -16.18 7.89
N ARG A 5 -16.99 -16.85 8.98
CA ARG A 5 -15.88 -17.81 8.95
C ARG A 5 -16.35 -19.11 8.26
N GLU A 6 -15.61 -19.54 7.24
CA GLU A 6 -15.89 -20.80 6.56
C GLU A 6 -15.69 -22.00 7.49
N PRO A 7 -16.46 -23.09 7.34
CA PRO A 7 -16.27 -24.30 8.14
C PRO A 7 -15.00 -25.07 7.73
N GLY A 8 -14.44 -25.80 8.69
CA GLY A 8 -13.29 -26.69 8.46
C GLY A 8 -11.93 -26.01 8.39
N LEU A 9 -11.83 -24.70 8.64
CA LEU A 9 -10.56 -23.96 8.58
C LEU A 9 -9.53 -24.44 9.60
N VAL A 10 -9.93 -24.81 10.81
CA VAL A 10 -9.00 -25.32 11.83
C VAL A 10 -8.31 -26.58 11.32
N ARG A 11 -9.09 -27.55 10.79
CA ARG A 11 -8.52 -28.77 10.21
C ARG A 11 -7.56 -28.47 9.06
N ARG A 12 -7.92 -27.54 8.18
CA ARG A 12 -7.06 -27.11 7.07
C ARG A 12 -5.77 -26.46 7.57
N GLY A 13 -5.84 -25.60 8.60
CA GLY A 13 -4.68 -24.99 9.23
C GLY A 13 -3.74 -26.02 9.85
N VAL A 14 -4.30 -27.03 10.54
CA VAL A 14 -3.51 -28.15 11.08
C VAL A 14 -2.82 -28.93 9.96
N CYS A 15 -3.50 -29.23 8.84
CA CYS A 15 -2.87 -29.89 7.69
C CYS A 15 -1.70 -29.06 7.13
N TRP A 16 -1.85 -27.74 7.01
CA TRP A 16 -0.76 -26.86 6.60
C TRP A 16 0.41 -26.87 7.59
N LEU A 17 0.14 -26.82 8.91
CA LEU A 17 1.19 -26.87 9.93
C LEU A 17 1.94 -28.21 9.95
N LEU A 18 1.23 -29.34 9.74
CA LEU A 18 1.85 -30.66 9.63
C LEU A 18 2.73 -30.81 8.39
N LEU A 19 2.50 -30.02 7.34
CA LEU A 19 3.36 -29.95 6.17
C LEU A 19 4.53 -28.99 6.38
N LEU A 20 4.24 -27.76 6.78
CA LEU A 20 5.22 -26.66 6.85
C LEU A 20 6.21 -26.84 8.01
N GLY A 21 5.78 -27.36 9.16
CA GLY A 21 6.65 -27.58 10.32
C GLY A 21 7.82 -28.51 10.02
N PRO A 22 7.59 -29.77 9.61
CA PRO A 22 8.68 -30.67 9.24
C PRO A 22 9.53 -30.12 8.09
N LEU A 23 8.92 -29.49 7.08
CA LEU A 23 9.65 -28.89 5.96
C LEU A 23 10.59 -27.78 6.44
N PHE A 24 10.12 -26.94 7.38
CA PHE A 24 10.95 -25.90 8.00
C PHE A 24 12.19 -26.50 8.65
N PHE A 25 12.03 -27.41 9.60
CA PHE A 25 13.14 -28.01 10.33
C PHE A 25 14.12 -28.76 9.42
N LEU A 26 13.60 -29.53 8.46
CA LEU A 26 14.44 -30.27 7.52
C LEU A 26 15.26 -29.35 6.61
N SER A 27 14.62 -28.40 5.91
CA SER A 27 15.31 -27.55 4.94
C SER A 27 16.25 -26.56 5.59
N TYR A 28 15.84 -25.98 6.74
CA TYR A 28 16.67 -25.07 7.52
C TYR A 28 17.89 -25.77 8.13
N GLY A 29 17.67 -26.94 8.71
CA GLY A 29 18.74 -27.78 9.27
C GLY A 29 19.72 -28.28 8.20
N LEU A 30 19.20 -28.69 7.03
CA LEU A 30 20.05 -29.08 5.89
C LEU A 30 20.93 -27.92 5.40
N ALA A 31 20.36 -26.71 5.26
CA ALA A 31 21.12 -25.52 4.87
C ALA A 31 22.23 -25.20 5.90
N ASN A 32 21.89 -25.19 7.19
CA ASN A 32 22.85 -25.00 8.28
C ASN A 32 24.01 -26.01 8.25
N ASN A 33 23.68 -27.30 8.08
CA ASN A 33 24.68 -28.37 8.06
C ASN A 33 25.56 -28.31 6.81
N HIS A 34 24.96 -28.00 5.64
CA HIS A 34 25.71 -27.82 4.39
C HIS A 34 26.71 -26.66 4.53
N THR A 35 26.24 -25.51 5.02
CA THR A 35 27.09 -24.31 5.16
C THR A 35 28.16 -24.50 6.23
N ALA A 36 27.89 -25.22 7.32
CA ALA A 36 28.86 -25.52 8.37
C ALA A 36 30.08 -26.31 7.85
N GLY A 37 29.94 -27.08 6.78
CA GLY A 37 31.03 -27.82 6.13
C GLY A 37 31.88 -26.99 5.15
N ARG A 38 31.52 -25.71 4.91
CA ARG A 38 32.21 -24.82 3.97
C ARG A 38 33.24 -23.94 4.69
N SER A 39 34.37 -23.70 4.03
CA SER A 39 35.45 -22.81 4.52
C SER A 39 35.36 -21.37 3.97
N ASP A 40 34.52 -21.14 2.95
CA ASP A 40 34.39 -19.89 2.19
C ASP A 40 33.16 -19.04 2.62
N VAL A 41 32.67 -19.24 3.86
CA VAL A 41 31.49 -18.52 4.37
C VAL A 41 31.86 -17.13 4.86
N GLY A 42 31.37 -16.09 4.15
CA GLY A 42 31.61 -14.70 4.46
C GLY A 42 30.75 -14.15 5.59
N SER A 43 30.96 -12.88 5.91
CA SER A 43 30.09 -12.11 6.82
C SER A 43 29.94 -10.69 6.32
N LEU A 44 28.77 -10.08 6.57
CA LEU A 44 28.51 -8.66 6.27
C LEU A 44 28.16 -7.96 7.58
N VAL A 45 29.09 -7.16 8.08
CA VAL A 45 28.99 -6.49 9.38
C VAL A 45 29.23 -4.99 9.21
N PHE A 46 28.31 -4.16 9.64
CA PHE A 46 28.53 -2.72 9.71
C PHE A 46 29.31 -2.37 10.99
N GLY A 47 30.22 -1.39 10.89
CA GLY A 47 31.11 -1.02 12.01
C GLY A 47 30.35 -0.66 13.30
N TRP A 48 29.17 -0.06 13.21
CA TRP A 48 28.34 0.31 14.35
C TRP A 48 27.67 -0.88 15.07
N GLU A 49 27.54 -2.04 14.41
CA GLU A 49 26.93 -3.23 15.02
C GLU A 49 27.68 -3.75 16.22
N ARG A 50 28.99 -3.46 16.30
CA ARG A 50 29.83 -3.80 17.46
C ARG A 50 29.40 -3.10 18.75
N SER A 51 28.61 -2.02 18.62
CA SER A 51 28.02 -1.30 19.74
C SER A 51 26.61 -1.81 20.10
N MET A 52 26.10 -2.81 19.39
CA MET A 52 24.78 -3.38 19.65
C MET A 52 24.80 -4.15 20.98
N PRO A 53 23.94 -3.77 21.94
CA PRO A 53 23.90 -4.45 23.23
C PRO A 53 23.30 -5.85 23.11
N LEU A 54 23.83 -6.80 23.85
CA LEU A 54 23.18 -8.08 24.10
C LEU A 54 22.17 -7.90 25.23
N TRP A 55 20.88 -8.17 24.94
CA TRP A 55 19.81 -8.17 25.93
C TRP A 55 19.22 -9.59 26.08
N PRO A 56 19.70 -10.38 27.06
CA PRO A 56 19.32 -11.79 27.17
C PRO A 56 17.81 -12.05 27.26
N TRP A 57 17.05 -11.15 27.91
CA TRP A 57 15.60 -11.29 28.06
C TRP A 57 14.84 -11.22 26.73
N THR A 58 15.45 -10.66 25.67
CA THR A 58 14.81 -10.57 24.34
C THR A 58 14.75 -11.90 23.61
N ILE A 59 15.33 -12.96 24.18
CA ILE A 59 15.11 -14.34 23.73
C ILE A 59 13.64 -14.76 23.84
N ILE A 60 12.88 -14.19 24.78
CA ILE A 60 11.44 -14.47 24.92
C ILE A 60 10.62 -13.97 23.73
N PRO A 61 10.66 -12.67 23.37
CA PRO A 61 10.01 -12.25 22.13
C PRO A 61 10.57 -12.95 20.88
N TYR A 62 11.87 -13.20 20.81
CA TYR A 62 12.48 -13.95 19.70
C TYR A 62 11.77 -15.30 19.50
N TRP A 63 11.66 -16.12 20.51
CA TRP A 63 11.01 -17.45 20.45
C TRP A 63 9.49 -17.39 20.26
N SER A 64 8.86 -16.29 20.69
CA SER A 64 7.41 -16.15 20.57
C SER A 64 6.89 -16.22 19.13
N ILE A 65 7.76 -16.02 18.14
CA ILE A 65 7.37 -16.13 16.73
C ILE A 65 6.88 -17.55 16.40
N ASP A 66 7.43 -18.59 16.99
CA ASP A 66 7.03 -19.99 16.74
C ASP A 66 5.59 -20.21 17.18
N LEU A 67 5.24 -19.70 18.36
CA LEU A 67 3.86 -19.71 18.84
C LEU A 67 2.94 -18.89 17.92
N LEU A 68 3.36 -17.68 17.54
CA LEU A 68 2.59 -16.80 16.66
C LEU A 68 2.44 -17.39 15.26
N TYR A 69 3.44 -18.14 14.77
CA TYR A 69 3.36 -18.88 13.53
C TYR A 69 2.18 -19.87 13.57
N GLY A 70 2.10 -20.70 14.59
CA GLY A 70 0.97 -21.61 14.78
C GLY A 70 -0.37 -20.90 14.93
N LEU A 71 -0.43 -19.86 15.78
CA LEU A 71 -1.63 -19.07 16.02
C LEU A 71 -2.11 -18.31 14.78
N SER A 72 -1.20 -17.94 13.86
CA SER A 72 -1.55 -17.24 12.63
C SER A 72 -2.52 -18.03 11.75
N PHE A 73 -2.51 -19.36 11.81
CA PHE A 73 -3.44 -20.24 11.09
C PHE A 73 -4.85 -20.28 11.70
N LEU A 74 -5.04 -19.71 12.89
CA LEU A 74 -6.36 -19.60 13.50
C LEU A 74 -7.10 -18.31 13.06
N LEU A 75 -6.41 -17.35 12.43
CA LEU A 75 -6.95 -16.04 12.06
C LEU A 75 -7.74 -16.03 10.75
N PRO A 76 -7.36 -16.76 9.69
CA PRO A 76 -8.04 -16.71 8.40
C PRO A 76 -9.53 -17.02 8.50
N ARG A 77 -10.34 -16.34 7.70
CA ARG A 77 -11.79 -16.52 7.65
C ARG A 77 -12.27 -17.30 6.45
N THR A 78 -11.45 -17.41 5.40
CA THR A 78 -11.73 -18.15 4.17
C THR A 78 -10.60 -19.14 3.88
N ARG A 79 -10.92 -20.19 3.11
CA ARG A 79 -9.91 -21.16 2.64
C ARG A 79 -8.85 -20.49 1.80
N GLN A 80 -9.26 -19.56 0.94
CA GLN A 80 -8.36 -18.81 0.10
C GLN A 80 -7.35 -17.98 0.91
N GLU A 81 -7.79 -17.29 1.96
CA GLU A 81 -6.91 -16.51 2.85
C GLU A 81 -5.91 -17.43 3.58
N MET A 82 -6.38 -18.59 4.05
CA MET A 82 -5.55 -19.61 4.68
C MET A 82 -4.45 -20.13 3.75
N ASP A 83 -4.83 -20.54 2.54
CA ASP A 83 -3.88 -21.09 1.58
C ASP A 83 -2.86 -20.06 1.12
N ARG A 84 -3.29 -18.83 0.87
CA ARG A 84 -2.38 -17.74 0.52
C ARG A 84 -1.41 -17.41 1.65
N HIS A 85 -1.86 -17.48 2.90
CA HIS A 85 -0.98 -17.33 4.06
C HIS A 85 0.06 -18.43 4.13
N ALA A 86 -0.36 -19.69 4.02
CA ALA A 86 0.53 -20.85 4.01
C ALA A 86 1.55 -20.80 2.86
N LEU A 87 1.09 -20.43 1.66
CA LEU A 87 1.95 -20.28 0.48
C LEU A 87 2.93 -19.11 0.61
N ALA A 88 2.56 -18.03 1.29
CA ALA A 88 3.49 -16.93 1.59
C ALA A 88 4.60 -17.41 2.55
N LEU A 89 4.25 -18.15 3.60
CA LEU A 89 5.22 -18.74 4.53
C LEU A 89 6.14 -19.75 3.83
N LEU A 90 5.59 -20.62 2.98
CA LEU A 90 6.36 -21.56 2.17
C LEU A 90 7.31 -20.82 1.22
N SER A 91 6.84 -19.77 0.56
CA SER A 91 7.69 -18.98 -0.35
C SER A 91 8.84 -18.30 0.38
N ALA A 92 8.61 -17.76 1.58
CA ALA A 92 9.68 -17.21 2.43
C ALA A 92 10.73 -18.27 2.78
N GLN A 93 10.27 -19.47 3.14
CA GLN A 93 11.15 -20.62 3.40
C GLN A 93 12.02 -20.95 2.18
N VAL A 94 11.39 -21.10 1.00
CA VAL A 94 12.10 -21.45 -0.24
C VAL A 94 13.11 -20.37 -0.61
N ILE A 95 12.72 -19.09 -0.58
CA ILE A 95 13.60 -17.97 -0.91
C ILE A 95 14.80 -17.92 0.05
N SER A 96 14.55 -17.96 1.37
CA SER A 96 15.63 -17.85 2.35
C SER A 96 16.60 -19.04 2.27
N VAL A 97 16.09 -20.28 2.23
CA VAL A 97 16.92 -21.47 2.12
C VAL A 97 17.75 -21.47 0.82
N THR A 98 17.16 -21.05 -0.29
CA THR A 98 17.89 -20.91 -1.56
C THR A 98 19.04 -19.91 -1.44
N CYS A 99 18.78 -18.75 -0.81
CA CYS A 99 19.83 -17.75 -0.58
C CYS A 99 20.92 -18.26 0.36
N PHE A 100 20.57 -18.99 1.43
CA PHE A 100 21.56 -19.57 2.36
C PHE A 100 22.50 -20.57 1.67
N LEU A 101 21.99 -21.32 0.70
CA LEU A 101 22.80 -22.28 -0.06
C LEU A 101 23.68 -21.60 -1.12
N LEU A 102 23.15 -20.57 -1.80
CA LEU A 102 23.84 -19.91 -2.91
C LEU A 102 24.84 -18.84 -2.42
N TRP A 103 24.48 -18.08 -1.38
CA TRP A 103 25.26 -16.98 -0.81
C TRP A 103 25.33 -17.09 0.71
N PRO A 104 26.04 -18.11 1.24
CA PRO A 104 26.08 -18.34 2.66
C PRO A 104 26.81 -17.22 3.40
N LEU A 105 26.19 -16.77 4.49
CA LEU A 105 26.78 -15.81 5.41
C LEU A 105 26.77 -16.39 6.83
N ARG A 106 27.70 -15.92 7.67
CA ARG A 106 27.78 -16.31 9.07
C ARG A 106 27.66 -15.13 10.02
N PHE A 107 27.07 -15.35 11.17
CA PHE A 107 27.14 -14.46 12.31
C PHE A 107 28.51 -14.56 12.99
N THR A 108 29.09 -13.42 13.41
CA THR A 108 30.51 -13.36 13.82
C THR A 108 30.75 -12.92 15.25
N PHE A 109 29.72 -12.43 15.97
CA PHE A 109 29.92 -12.03 17.36
C PHE A 109 29.81 -13.24 18.28
N GLU A 110 30.76 -13.36 19.19
CA GLU A 110 30.76 -14.40 20.22
C GLU A 110 29.92 -13.93 21.40
N ARG A 111 28.92 -14.73 21.75
CA ARG A 111 28.05 -14.45 22.88
C ARG A 111 28.76 -14.89 24.16
N PRO A 112 28.74 -14.05 25.22
CA PRO A 112 29.26 -14.47 26.53
C PRO A 112 28.40 -15.59 27.11
N GLU A 113 28.97 -16.41 27.97
CA GLU A 113 28.23 -17.42 28.72
C GLU A 113 27.17 -16.74 29.58
N LEU A 114 25.92 -17.19 29.45
CA LEU A 114 24.78 -16.67 30.17
C LEU A 114 24.26 -17.73 31.14
N GLY A 115 24.03 -17.34 32.40
CA GLY A 115 23.43 -18.23 33.39
C GLY A 115 21.92 -18.11 33.50
N GLY A 116 21.33 -19.01 34.29
CA GLY A 116 19.90 -19.00 34.62
C GLY A 116 18.97 -19.33 33.46
N LEU A 117 17.72 -18.86 33.54
CA LEU A 117 16.68 -19.18 32.53
C LEU A 117 17.07 -18.74 31.12
N PHE A 118 17.61 -17.54 30.97
CA PHE A 118 17.97 -17.03 29.66
C PHE A 118 19.12 -17.80 29.06
N GLY A 119 20.15 -18.16 29.83
CA GLY A 119 21.25 -19.02 29.37
C GLY A 119 20.71 -20.36 28.85
N TRP A 120 19.88 -21.03 29.61
CA TRP A 120 19.23 -22.29 29.20
C TRP A 120 18.45 -22.14 27.89
N LEU A 121 17.66 -21.06 27.72
CA LEU A 121 16.95 -20.80 26.47
C LEU A 121 17.88 -20.61 25.28
N PHE A 122 19.02 -19.92 25.46
CA PHE A 122 20.04 -19.78 24.44
C PHE A 122 20.71 -21.11 24.10
N ASP A 123 21.00 -21.95 25.10
CA ASP A 123 21.61 -23.27 24.87
C ASP A 123 20.68 -24.18 24.05
N VAL A 124 19.38 -24.18 24.36
CA VAL A 124 18.38 -24.90 23.57
C VAL A 124 18.32 -24.36 22.14
N LEU A 125 18.33 -23.02 21.94
CA LEU A 125 18.34 -22.43 20.62
C LEU A 125 19.58 -22.83 19.81
N MET A 126 20.76 -22.72 20.41
CA MET A 126 22.04 -23.04 19.75
C MET A 126 22.20 -24.53 19.44
N GLY A 127 21.46 -25.40 20.11
CA GLY A 127 21.39 -26.81 19.77
C GLY A 127 20.79 -27.06 18.39
N PHE A 128 19.94 -26.14 17.90
CA PHE A 128 19.27 -26.24 16.62
C PHE A 128 19.77 -25.19 15.61
N ASP A 129 19.90 -23.92 16.02
CA ASP A 129 20.21 -22.81 15.14
C ASP A 129 21.71 -22.48 15.14
N LYS A 130 22.38 -22.89 14.08
CA LYS A 130 23.80 -22.59 13.85
C LYS A 130 23.94 -21.19 13.20
N PRO A 131 25.08 -20.53 13.34
CA PRO A 131 25.26 -19.14 12.90
C PRO A 131 25.47 -18.97 11.38
N PHE A 132 24.81 -19.75 10.53
CA PHE A 132 25.06 -19.76 9.08
C PHE A 132 23.87 -19.34 8.21
N ASN A 133 22.66 -19.39 8.71
CA ASN A 133 21.44 -19.04 7.95
C ASN A 133 21.12 -17.55 8.15
N GLN A 134 21.86 -16.64 7.52
CA GLN A 134 21.80 -15.22 7.81
C GLN A 134 20.89 -14.43 6.87
N ALA A 135 21.34 -14.03 5.69
CA ALA A 135 20.59 -13.15 4.77
C ALA A 135 19.95 -13.94 3.62
N PRO A 136 18.65 -13.66 3.34
CA PRO A 136 17.71 -12.83 4.08
C PRO A 136 17.22 -13.55 5.36
N SER A 137 17.12 -12.84 6.50
CA SER A 137 16.62 -13.46 7.73
C SER A 137 15.24 -14.08 7.54
N LEU A 138 15.16 -15.40 7.65
CA LEU A 138 13.89 -16.12 7.58
C LEU A 138 12.96 -15.72 8.73
N HIS A 139 13.52 -15.53 9.93
CA HIS A 139 12.80 -15.03 11.09
C HIS A 139 12.06 -13.72 10.81
N ILE A 140 12.73 -12.75 10.21
CA ILE A 140 12.12 -11.47 9.83
C ILE A 140 11.13 -11.63 8.67
N ALA A 141 11.41 -12.48 7.68
CA ALA A 141 10.48 -12.73 6.59
C ALA A 141 9.16 -13.35 7.10
N LEU A 142 9.25 -14.34 8.00
CA LEU A 142 8.08 -14.92 8.67
C LEU A 142 7.36 -13.90 9.54
N LEU A 143 8.11 -13.07 10.30
CA LEU A 143 7.53 -11.99 11.11
C LEU A 143 6.66 -11.05 10.27
N VAL A 144 7.14 -10.60 9.11
CA VAL A 144 6.38 -9.70 8.20
C VAL A 144 5.07 -10.35 7.76
N ILE A 145 5.11 -11.61 7.36
CA ILE A 145 3.92 -12.35 6.90
C ILE A 145 2.92 -12.52 8.04
N ILE A 146 3.40 -12.98 9.19
CA ILE A 146 2.58 -13.18 10.40
C ILE A 146 2.00 -11.84 10.88
N TRP A 147 2.83 -10.79 10.98
CA TRP A 147 2.39 -9.45 11.37
C TRP A 147 1.29 -8.92 10.45
N THR A 148 1.44 -9.10 9.14
CA THR A 148 0.43 -8.71 8.16
C THR A 148 -0.89 -9.45 8.40
N MET A 149 -0.86 -10.75 8.71
CA MET A 149 -2.05 -11.54 9.03
C MET A 149 -2.71 -11.04 10.33
N PHE A 150 -1.95 -10.85 11.40
CA PHE A 150 -2.47 -10.34 12.67
C PHE A 150 -3.05 -8.93 12.53
N ALA A 151 -2.39 -8.03 11.80
CA ALA A 151 -2.84 -6.66 11.59
C ALA A 151 -4.18 -6.55 10.85
N ARG A 152 -4.52 -7.55 10.02
CA ARG A 152 -5.82 -7.64 9.33
C ARG A 152 -6.96 -8.00 10.29
N HIS A 153 -6.69 -8.83 11.27
CA HIS A 153 -7.71 -9.41 12.14
C HIS A 153 -7.82 -8.71 13.51
N VAL A 154 -6.73 -8.21 14.06
CA VAL A 154 -6.71 -7.46 15.33
C VAL A 154 -7.02 -5.99 15.06
N ARG A 155 -8.30 -5.60 15.22
CA ARG A 155 -8.78 -4.22 14.93
C ARG A 155 -9.10 -3.39 16.16
N ARG A 156 -9.36 -4.04 17.31
CA ARG A 156 -9.78 -3.34 18.54
C ARG A 156 -8.58 -2.72 19.25
N GLN A 157 -8.68 -1.46 19.59
CA GLN A 157 -7.77 -0.78 20.52
C GLN A 157 -8.13 -1.22 21.96
N PRO A 158 -7.17 -1.39 22.91
CA PRO A 158 -5.71 -1.20 22.76
C PRO A 158 -4.94 -2.42 22.20
N TRP A 159 -5.60 -3.57 22.00
CA TRP A 159 -4.98 -4.82 21.55
C TRP A 159 -4.15 -4.67 20.27
N ARG A 160 -4.59 -3.77 19.40
CA ARG A 160 -3.86 -3.47 18.17
C ARG A 160 -2.49 -2.86 18.45
N TRP A 161 -2.42 -1.90 19.36
CA TRP A 161 -1.13 -1.30 19.74
C TRP A 161 -0.21 -2.29 20.43
N LEU A 162 -0.75 -3.10 21.34
CA LEU A 162 0.01 -4.15 22.01
C LEU A 162 0.59 -5.16 21.00
N MET A 163 -0.22 -5.60 20.06
CA MET A 163 0.20 -6.49 18.99
C MET A 163 1.32 -5.86 18.14
N HIS A 164 1.17 -4.60 17.70
CA HIS A 164 2.21 -3.95 16.92
C HIS A 164 3.50 -3.76 17.73
N GLY A 165 3.40 -3.40 19.01
CA GLY A 165 4.55 -3.28 19.90
C GLY A 165 5.29 -4.61 20.08
N TRP A 166 4.55 -5.70 20.26
CA TRP A 166 5.14 -7.04 20.40
C TRP A 166 5.83 -7.50 19.12
N MET A 167 5.18 -7.33 17.97
CA MET A 167 5.80 -7.66 16.67
C MET A 167 7.06 -6.83 16.39
N ALA A 168 7.05 -5.54 16.74
CA ALA A 168 8.24 -4.71 16.63
C ALA A 168 9.37 -5.20 17.57
N LEU A 169 9.02 -5.62 18.79
CA LEU A 169 9.97 -6.17 19.75
C LEU A 169 10.60 -7.48 19.24
N ILE A 170 9.80 -8.35 18.59
CA ILE A 170 10.34 -9.55 17.90
C ILE A 170 11.35 -9.11 16.82
N GLY A 171 11.02 -8.10 16.02
CA GLY A 171 11.93 -7.59 14.99
C GLY A 171 13.25 -7.05 15.55
N VAL A 172 13.21 -6.37 16.70
CA VAL A 172 14.41 -5.87 17.38
C VAL A 172 15.18 -7.01 18.04
N SER A 173 14.49 -8.04 18.54
CA SER A 173 15.12 -9.14 19.27
C SER A 173 16.14 -9.91 18.46
N VAL A 174 16.00 -10.01 17.14
CA VAL A 174 16.98 -10.72 16.28
C VAL A 174 18.37 -10.12 16.36
N LEU A 175 18.46 -8.80 16.61
CA LEU A 175 19.73 -8.09 16.77
C LEU A 175 20.23 -8.14 18.22
N THR A 176 19.32 -7.94 19.19
CA THR A 176 19.69 -7.88 20.63
C THR A 176 19.89 -9.24 21.28
N THR A 177 19.53 -10.34 20.61
CA THR A 177 19.92 -11.72 20.97
C THR A 177 21.21 -12.16 20.28
N TRP A 178 21.79 -11.31 19.41
CA TRP A 178 22.95 -11.63 18.60
C TRP A 178 22.75 -12.91 17.77
N GLN A 179 21.63 -12.97 17.07
CA GLN A 179 21.33 -14.06 16.12
C GLN A 179 21.58 -13.65 14.68
N HIS A 180 21.39 -12.36 14.36
CA HIS A 180 21.51 -11.81 13.03
C HIS A 180 22.33 -10.53 12.99
N HIS A 181 23.07 -10.32 11.91
CA HIS A 181 23.62 -9.02 11.55
C HIS A 181 22.53 -8.10 10.99
N PHE A 182 22.78 -6.80 11.03
CA PHE A 182 21.77 -5.81 10.63
C PHE A 182 21.25 -6.01 9.20
N ILE A 183 22.12 -6.37 8.25
CA ILE A 183 21.75 -6.56 6.84
C ILE A 183 20.66 -7.63 6.65
N ASP A 184 20.61 -8.62 7.54
CA ASP A 184 19.65 -9.71 7.48
C ASP A 184 18.23 -9.23 7.72
N VAL A 185 18.06 -8.12 8.49
CA VAL A 185 16.74 -7.55 8.84
C VAL A 185 16.07 -6.91 7.63
N PRO A 186 16.63 -5.91 6.92
CA PRO A 186 15.99 -5.32 5.75
C PRO A 186 15.84 -6.32 4.61
N THR A 187 16.79 -7.23 4.40
CA THR A 187 16.68 -8.27 3.36
C THR A 187 15.58 -9.28 3.70
N GLY A 188 15.44 -9.68 4.96
CA GLY A 188 14.35 -10.51 5.44
C GLY A 188 12.99 -9.82 5.32
N ALA A 189 12.92 -8.52 5.64
CA ALA A 189 11.70 -7.74 5.48
C ALA A 189 11.29 -7.63 4.00
N LEU A 190 12.23 -7.37 3.09
CA LEU A 190 11.96 -7.36 1.64
C LEU A 190 11.47 -8.72 1.15
N ALA A 191 12.09 -9.82 1.58
CA ALA A 191 11.65 -11.17 1.23
C ALA A 191 10.22 -11.44 1.75
N GLY A 192 9.93 -11.09 3.00
CA GLY A 192 8.59 -11.24 3.59
C GLY A 192 7.51 -10.43 2.84
N PHE A 193 7.80 -9.16 2.52
CA PHE A 193 6.87 -8.35 1.74
C PHE A 193 6.73 -8.85 0.29
N ALA A 194 7.79 -9.38 -0.33
CA ALA A 194 7.70 -10.02 -1.64
C ALA A 194 6.75 -11.23 -1.61
N CYS A 195 6.82 -12.05 -0.56
CA CYS A 195 5.90 -13.17 -0.37
C CYS A 195 4.44 -12.72 -0.19
N VAL A 196 4.19 -11.65 0.59
CA VAL A 196 2.84 -11.09 0.75
C VAL A 196 2.35 -10.46 -0.55
N TRP A 197 3.24 -9.87 -1.36
CA TRP A 197 2.91 -9.34 -2.68
C TRP A 197 2.57 -10.45 -3.67
N LEU A 198 3.32 -11.56 -3.66
CA LEU A 198 3.04 -12.75 -4.47
C LEU A 198 1.69 -13.40 -4.09
N TRP A 199 1.38 -13.47 -2.80
CA TRP A 199 0.19 -14.10 -2.26
C TRP A 199 -0.72 -13.10 -1.53
N PRO A 200 -1.26 -12.08 -2.23
CA PRO A 200 -2.11 -11.07 -1.60
C PRO A 200 -3.37 -11.73 -1.03
N TYR A 201 -3.71 -11.42 0.21
CA TYR A 201 -4.88 -12.02 0.88
C TYR A 201 -6.23 -11.69 0.24
N GLN A 202 -6.28 -10.63 -0.57
CA GLN A 202 -7.45 -10.20 -1.33
C GLN A 202 -7.07 -9.87 -2.78
N GLY A 203 -8.06 -9.88 -3.67
CA GLY A 203 -7.84 -9.56 -5.08
C GLY A 203 -7.27 -10.74 -5.88
N ARG A 204 -6.85 -10.44 -7.11
CA ARG A 204 -6.23 -11.42 -8.02
C ARG A 204 -4.75 -11.58 -7.70
N LEU A 205 -4.23 -12.77 -7.96
CA LEU A 205 -2.79 -13.03 -7.85
C LEU A 205 -2.04 -12.35 -9.00
N PRO A 206 -0.80 -11.86 -8.79
CA PRO A 206 -0.05 -11.17 -9.84
C PRO A 206 0.05 -11.97 -11.14
N TRP A 207 0.32 -13.27 -11.07
CA TRP A 207 0.41 -14.12 -12.26
C TRP A 207 -0.93 -14.44 -12.94
N GLN A 208 -2.07 -14.25 -12.29
CA GLN A 208 -3.39 -14.33 -12.93
C GLN A 208 -3.69 -13.13 -13.82
N GLN A 209 -2.89 -12.09 -13.72
CA GLN A 209 -3.00 -10.86 -14.49
C GLN A 209 -1.87 -10.71 -15.52
N VAL A 210 -1.12 -11.77 -15.75
CA VAL A 210 -0.01 -11.77 -16.71
C VAL A 210 -0.55 -11.54 -18.12
N HIS A 211 -0.17 -10.39 -18.69
CA HIS A 211 -0.43 -10.02 -20.06
C HIS A 211 0.83 -9.33 -20.60
N PHE A 212 1.55 -10.02 -21.48
CA PHE A 212 2.70 -9.40 -22.14
C PHE A 212 2.25 -8.14 -22.89
N ALA A 213 2.98 -7.08 -22.66
CA ALA A 213 2.72 -5.82 -23.33
C ALA A 213 2.82 -6.00 -24.85
N ARG A 214 1.78 -5.56 -25.57
CA ARG A 214 1.77 -5.54 -27.05
C ARG A 214 2.26 -4.21 -27.62
N ASP A 215 2.36 -3.20 -26.79
CA ASP A 215 2.76 -1.84 -27.16
C ASP A 215 4.28 -1.65 -26.94
N ALA A 216 4.98 -1.23 -28.00
CA ALA A 216 6.41 -0.93 -27.95
C ALA A 216 6.75 0.13 -26.89
N LYS A 217 5.85 1.09 -26.63
CA LYS A 217 6.05 2.12 -25.60
C LYS A 217 6.10 1.51 -24.19
N ARG A 218 5.26 0.51 -23.90
CA ARG A 218 5.32 -0.20 -22.60
C ARG A 218 6.64 -0.91 -22.40
N TRP A 219 7.15 -1.57 -23.44
CA TRP A 219 8.47 -2.23 -23.42
C TRP A 219 9.61 -1.23 -23.25
N TRP A 220 9.53 -0.08 -23.90
CA TRP A 220 10.52 0.98 -23.73
C TRP A 220 10.56 1.50 -22.29
N VAL A 221 9.40 1.79 -21.70
CA VAL A 221 9.30 2.25 -20.30
C VAL A 221 9.80 1.14 -19.35
N ALA A 222 9.41 -0.11 -19.59
CA ALA A 222 9.92 -1.25 -18.83
C ALA A 222 11.45 -1.36 -18.89
N PHE A 223 12.02 -1.18 -20.09
CA PHE A 223 13.48 -1.16 -20.28
C PHE A 223 14.15 -0.03 -19.50
N CYS A 224 13.60 1.19 -19.50
CA CYS A 224 14.16 2.31 -18.75
C CYS A 224 14.18 2.02 -17.24
N TYR A 225 13.10 1.43 -16.69
CA TYR A 225 13.06 1.03 -15.29
C TYR A 225 14.00 -0.15 -14.99
N ALA A 226 14.10 -1.13 -15.87
CA ALA A 226 15.05 -2.23 -15.74
C ALA A 226 16.50 -1.73 -15.76
N LEU A 227 16.84 -0.80 -16.64
CA LEU A 227 18.15 -0.16 -16.66
C LEU A 227 18.42 0.59 -15.36
N GLY A 228 17.45 1.36 -14.85
CA GLY A 228 17.56 2.02 -13.53
C GLY A 228 17.78 1.01 -12.40
N ALA A 229 17.11 -0.15 -12.45
CA ALA A 229 17.31 -1.23 -11.48
C ALA A 229 18.74 -1.77 -11.52
N VAL A 230 19.28 -2.01 -12.71
CA VAL A 230 20.68 -2.47 -12.88
C VAL A 230 21.68 -1.41 -12.40
N LEU A 231 21.46 -0.14 -12.72
CA LEU A 231 22.30 0.97 -12.25
C LEU A 231 22.33 1.11 -10.72
N CYS A 232 21.27 0.69 -10.03
CA CYS A 232 21.27 0.59 -8.58
C CYS A 232 21.89 -0.73 -8.07
N ALA A 233 21.69 -1.84 -8.76
CA ALA A 233 22.18 -3.16 -8.36
C ALA A 233 23.71 -3.25 -8.41
N VAL A 234 24.32 -2.77 -9.49
CA VAL A 234 25.78 -2.87 -9.69
C VAL A 234 26.58 -2.25 -8.54
N PRO A 235 26.38 -0.96 -8.16
CA PRO A 235 27.11 -0.41 -7.02
C PRO A 235 26.73 -1.05 -5.69
N ALA A 236 25.51 -1.59 -5.54
CA ALA A 236 25.14 -2.32 -4.32
C ALA A 236 25.99 -3.58 -4.13
N VAL A 237 26.29 -4.28 -5.22
CA VAL A 237 27.07 -5.53 -5.20
C VAL A 237 28.57 -5.23 -5.14
N GLU A 238 29.08 -4.32 -6.00
CA GLU A 238 30.53 -4.08 -6.17
C GLU A 238 31.14 -3.29 -5.02
N LEU A 239 30.41 -2.30 -4.46
CA LEU A 239 30.97 -1.39 -3.47
C LEU A 239 30.66 -1.79 -2.02
N SER A 240 29.68 -2.67 -1.80
CA SER A 240 29.26 -3.15 -0.48
C SER A 240 28.97 -2.04 0.56
N GLY A 241 28.96 -2.34 1.85
CA GLY A 241 28.75 -1.34 2.90
C GLY A 241 27.47 -0.53 2.74
N ALA A 242 27.54 0.81 2.79
CA ALA A 242 26.38 1.68 2.66
C ALA A 242 25.69 1.59 1.28
N TRP A 243 26.40 1.16 0.24
CA TRP A 243 25.83 0.99 -1.10
C TRP A 243 24.82 -0.15 -1.19
N LEU A 244 24.83 -1.09 -0.25
CA LEU A 244 23.80 -2.15 -0.15
C LEU A 244 22.37 -1.60 -0.05
N TRP A 245 22.20 -0.36 0.47
CA TRP A 245 20.89 0.28 0.49
C TRP A 245 20.31 0.52 -0.91
N LEU A 246 21.13 0.56 -1.96
CA LEU A 246 20.65 0.64 -3.36
C LEU A 246 19.96 -0.64 -3.84
N ALA A 247 20.08 -1.76 -3.13
CA ALA A 247 19.35 -2.97 -3.45
C ALA A 247 17.81 -2.77 -3.33
N TRP A 248 17.35 -1.90 -2.42
CA TRP A 248 15.93 -1.59 -2.30
C TRP A 248 15.37 -0.80 -3.49
N PRO A 249 15.91 0.37 -3.91
CA PRO A 249 15.47 1.00 -5.16
C PRO A 249 15.70 0.11 -6.39
N SER A 250 16.73 -0.71 -6.44
CA SER A 250 16.91 -1.69 -7.52
C SER A 250 15.73 -2.64 -7.63
N LEU A 251 15.36 -3.31 -6.53
CA LEU A 251 14.19 -4.21 -6.48
C LEU A 251 12.90 -3.46 -6.84
N SER A 252 12.72 -2.26 -6.30
CA SER A 252 11.56 -1.43 -6.56
C SER A 252 11.40 -1.11 -8.05
N LEU A 253 12.47 -0.68 -8.71
CA LEU A 253 12.47 -0.37 -10.15
C LEU A 253 12.31 -1.63 -11.00
N ALA A 254 12.89 -2.76 -10.61
CA ALA A 254 12.70 -4.04 -11.29
C ALA A 254 11.22 -4.49 -11.23
N LEU A 255 10.55 -4.35 -10.10
CA LEU A 255 9.11 -4.63 -9.98
C LEU A 255 8.26 -3.68 -10.83
N VAL A 256 8.64 -2.39 -10.91
CA VAL A 256 7.97 -1.45 -11.80
C VAL A 256 8.19 -1.82 -13.26
N ALA A 257 9.39 -2.22 -13.66
CA ALA A 257 9.66 -2.73 -15.01
C ALA A 257 8.77 -3.93 -15.34
N LEU A 258 8.63 -4.88 -14.42
CA LEU A 258 7.74 -6.03 -14.57
C LEU A 258 6.25 -5.61 -14.66
N ASN A 259 5.84 -4.55 -13.93
CA ASN A 259 4.49 -4.03 -14.05
C ASN A 259 4.22 -3.49 -15.46
N TYR A 260 5.17 -2.79 -16.07
CA TYR A 260 5.02 -2.32 -17.46
C TYR A 260 5.09 -3.45 -18.47
N ALA A 261 5.98 -4.42 -18.30
CA ALA A 261 6.16 -5.50 -19.24
C ALA A 261 5.04 -6.56 -19.17
N VAL A 262 4.61 -6.91 -17.93
CA VAL A 262 3.87 -8.16 -17.69
C VAL A 262 2.60 -7.97 -16.85
N PHE A 263 2.69 -7.35 -15.66
CA PHE A 263 1.57 -7.37 -14.68
C PHE A 263 0.56 -6.23 -14.88
N GLY A 264 0.90 -5.21 -15.67
CA GLY A 264 0.04 -4.05 -15.85
C GLY A 264 -0.16 -3.24 -14.57
N ALA A 265 -1.26 -2.50 -14.50
CA ALA A 265 -1.63 -1.70 -13.32
C ALA A 265 -1.89 -2.56 -12.07
N GLY A 266 -2.26 -3.82 -12.26
CA GLY A 266 -2.55 -4.75 -11.16
C GLY A 266 -1.34 -5.05 -10.26
N GLY A 267 -0.11 -4.93 -10.78
CA GLY A 267 1.11 -5.13 -9.99
C GLY A 267 1.33 -4.08 -8.90
N PHE A 268 0.69 -2.92 -8.99
CA PHE A 268 0.67 -1.93 -7.91
C PHE A 268 -0.27 -2.29 -6.77
N GLN A 269 -1.15 -3.28 -6.94
CA GLN A 269 -2.09 -3.79 -5.94
C GLN A 269 -2.92 -2.68 -5.27
N LYS A 270 -3.41 -1.73 -6.07
CA LYS A 270 -4.29 -0.67 -5.59
C LYS A 270 -5.71 -1.22 -5.41
N GLY A 271 -6.23 -1.08 -4.20
CA GLY A 271 -7.57 -1.53 -3.84
C GLY A 271 -8.68 -0.58 -4.32
N ALA A 272 -9.91 -1.06 -4.26
CA ALA A 272 -11.10 -0.25 -4.56
C ALA A 272 -11.29 0.93 -3.60
N ASP A 273 -10.57 0.95 -2.48
CA ASP A 273 -10.53 2.06 -1.52
C ASP A 273 -9.41 3.08 -1.80
N GLY A 274 -8.71 2.96 -2.92
CA GLY A 274 -7.63 3.83 -3.33
C GLY A 274 -6.29 3.60 -2.61
N ARG A 275 -6.22 2.62 -1.72
CA ARG A 275 -5.00 2.28 -0.98
C ARG A 275 -4.20 1.21 -1.72
N LEU A 276 -2.89 1.33 -1.67
CA LEU A 276 -2.00 0.26 -2.07
C LEU A 276 -1.94 -0.80 -0.95
N SER A 277 -1.67 -2.06 -1.32
CA SER A 277 -1.39 -3.08 -0.32
C SER A 277 -0.14 -2.71 0.50
N SER A 278 -0.05 -3.19 1.75
CA SER A 278 1.14 -2.95 2.58
C SER A 278 2.41 -3.47 1.90
N ALA A 279 2.32 -4.62 1.23
CA ALA A 279 3.44 -5.19 0.48
C ALA A 279 3.87 -4.29 -0.68
N ALA A 280 2.93 -3.80 -1.50
CA ALA A 280 3.24 -2.88 -2.58
C ALA A 280 3.85 -1.56 -2.06
N ILE A 281 3.34 -1.02 -0.94
CA ILE A 281 3.93 0.17 -0.32
C ILE A 281 5.40 -0.08 0.04
N TRP A 282 5.70 -1.13 0.80
CA TRP A 282 7.06 -1.39 1.26
C TRP A 282 8.03 -1.73 0.12
N LEU A 283 7.63 -2.58 -0.82
CA LEU A 283 8.48 -2.95 -1.95
C LEU A 283 8.73 -1.79 -2.91
N LEU A 284 7.70 -0.98 -3.17
CA LEU A 284 7.76 0.09 -4.16
C LEU A 284 8.06 1.46 -3.56
N THR A 285 8.30 1.60 -2.25
CA THR A 285 8.52 2.91 -1.59
C THR A 285 9.55 3.79 -2.31
N PRO A 286 10.73 3.32 -2.74
CA PRO A 286 11.69 4.16 -3.46
C PRO A 286 11.09 4.77 -4.74
N TYR A 287 10.38 3.97 -5.52
CA TYR A 287 9.66 4.44 -6.72
C TYR A 287 8.48 5.36 -6.35
N LEU A 288 7.68 5.00 -5.35
CA LEU A 288 6.50 5.78 -4.94
C LEU A 288 6.89 7.18 -4.46
N VAL A 289 8.00 7.29 -3.73
CA VAL A 289 8.56 8.59 -3.32
C VAL A 289 8.95 9.41 -4.55
N GLY A 290 9.66 8.81 -5.51
CA GLY A 290 10.01 9.47 -6.77
C GLY A 290 8.77 9.90 -7.56
N ALA A 291 7.77 9.04 -7.70
CA ALA A 291 6.52 9.34 -8.39
C ALA A 291 5.72 10.46 -7.69
N TRP A 292 5.70 10.44 -6.35
CA TRP A 292 5.05 11.49 -5.57
C TRP A 292 5.77 12.84 -5.73
N VAL A 293 7.09 12.86 -5.59
CA VAL A 293 7.91 14.06 -5.79
C VAL A 293 7.71 14.61 -7.20
N ASN A 294 7.82 13.75 -8.21
CA ASN A 294 7.55 14.12 -9.60
C ASN A 294 6.16 14.75 -9.77
N SER A 295 5.12 14.12 -9.20
CA SER A 295 3.76 14.67 -9.25
C SER A 295 3.68 16.07 -8.64
N ARG A 296 4.35 16.31 -7.51
CA ARG A 296 4.30 17.61 -6.82
C ARG A 296 5.13 18.67 -7.52
N LEU A 297 6.28 18.34 -8.07
CA LEU A 297 7.13 19.25 -8.83
C LEU A 297 6.43 19.72 -10.13
N TRP A 298 5.90 18.80 -10.93
CA TRP A 298 5.23 19.16 -12.17
C TRP A 298 3.92 19.96 -11.97
N THR A 299 3.27 19.80 -10.82
CA THR A 299 2.03 20.52 -10.51
C THR A 299 2.23 21.64 -9.49
N TRP A 300 3.47 22.07 -9.25
CA TRP A 300 3.79 23.11 -8.25
C TRP A 300 3.04 24.42 -8.50
N HIS A 301 3.05 24.90 -9.76
CA HIS A 301 2.38 26.13 -10.14
C HIS A 301 0.85 25.98 -10.30
N HIS A 302 0.34 24.76 -10.38
CA HIS A 302 -1.08 24.50 -10.62
C HIS A 302 -1.57 23.28 -9.79
N PRO A 303 -1.55 23.39 -8.45
CA PRO A 303 -1.83 22.28 -7.55
C PRO A 303 -3.31 21.95 -7.42
N GLN A 304 -4.18 22.88 -7.78
CA GLN A 304 -5.63 22.79 -7.64
C GLN A 304 -6.24 21.98 -8.78
N ALA A 305 -7.47 21.53 -8.57
CA ALA A 305 -8.29 20.94 -9.61
C ALA A 305 -9.11 22.06 -10.29
N ASP A 306 -9.25 21.95 -11.61
CA ASP A 306 -9.96 22.93 -12.42
C ASP A 306 -11.30 22.34 -12.86
N GLU A 307 -12.36 23.11 -12.76
CA GLU A 307 -13.66 22.74 -13.30
C GLU A 307 -13.65 22.79 -14.82
N VAL A 308 -14.03 21.67 -15.45
CA VAL A 308 -14.20 21.59 -16.90
C VAL A 308 -15.60 22.04 -17.30
N CYS A 309 -16.61 21.39 -16.76
CA CYS A 309 -18.01 21.81 -16.84
C CYS A 309 -18.89 20.95 -15.90
N ASP A 310 -20.07 21.43 -15.57
CA ASP A 310 -21.15 20.70 -14.89
C ASP A 310 -20.73 19.99 -13.60
N GLY A 311 -19.82 20.61 -12.81
CA GLY A 311 -19.33 20.04 -11.56
C GLY A 311 -18.29 18.93 -11.72
N VAL A 312 -17.74 18.71 -12.93
CA VAL A 312 -16.66 17.78 -13.20
C VAL A 312 -15.33 18.53 -13.17
N TYR A 313 -14.46 18.13 -12.26
CA TYR A 313 -13.15 18.73 -12.01
C TYR A 313 -12.03 17.81 -12.46
N LEU A 314 -10.98 18.38 -13.04
CA LEU A 314 -9.78 17.70 -13.49
C LEU A 314 -8.58 18.11 -12.62
N GLY A 315 -7.86 17.13 -12.06
CA GLY A 315 -6.73 17.44 -11.19
C GLY A 315 -5.77 16.28 -10.95
N ARG A 316 -4.75 16.55 -10.12
CA ARG A 316 -3.86 15.51 -9.61
C ARG A 316 -4.51 14.75 -8.47
N VAL A 317 -3.96 13.55 -8.16
CA VAL A 317 -4.33 12.79 -6.96
C VAL A 317 -4.32 13.72 -5.74
N PRO A 318 -5.44 13.86 -5.01
CA PRO A 318 -5.56 14.76 -3.89
C PRO A 318 -4.73 14.30 -2.68
N GLY A 319 -4.57 15.19 -1.72
CA GLY A 319 -3.98 14.87 -0.42
C GLY A 319 -4.97 14.12 0.49
N ARG A 320 -4.83 14.34 1.81
CA ARG A 320 -5.64 13.61 2.81
C ARG A 320 -7.11 14.04 2.89
N SER A 321 -7.44 15.22 2.41
CA SER A 321 -8.82 15.75 2.42
C SER A 321 -9.19 16.29 1.05
N THR A 322 -10.49 16.24 0.72
CA THR A 322 -11.02 16.74 -0.56
C THR A 322 -12.38 17.40 -0.34
N PRO A 323 -12.67 18.51 -1.04
CA PRO A 323 -13.99 19.13 -1.01
C PRO A 323 -15.01 18.44 -1.92
N PHE A 324 -14.57 17.47 -2.74
CA PHE A 324 -15.42 16.82 -3.75
C PHE A 324 -16.32 15.76 -3.12
N ALA A 325 -17.51 15.58 -3.69
CA ALA A 325 -18.45 14.57 -3.29
C ALA A 325 -18.00 13.16 -3.73
N ALA A 326 -17.29 13.09 -4.87
CA ALA A 326 -16.77 11.84 -5.40
C ALA A 326 -15.43 12.01 -6.10
N ILE A 327 -14.71 10.88 -6.24
CA ILE A 327 -13.43 10.82 -6.96
C ILE A 327 -13.47 9.65 -7.97
N VAL A 328 -13.05 9.95 -9.20
CA VAL A 328 -12.73 8.98 -10.25
C VAL A 328 -11.21 8.99 -10.45
N ASP A 329 -10.55 7.93 -10.04
CA ASP A 329 -9.09 7.86 -9.97
C ASP A 329 -8.51 6.91 -11.03
N LEU A 330 -7.71 7.45 -11.93
CA LEU A 330 -7.02 6.70 -12.99
C LEU A 330 -5.55 6.39 -12.65
N CYS A 331 -5.07 6.75 -11.46
CA CYS A 331 -3.69 6.54 -11.06
C CYS A 331 -3.49 5.11 -10.52
N ALA A 332 -2.60 4.31 -11.10
CA ALA A 332 -2.24 3.01 -10.56
C ALA A 332 -1.21 3.11 -9.43
N GLU A 333 -0.21 4.00 -9.60
CA GLU A 333 1.01 4.05 -8.80
C GLU A 333 0.88 4.81 -7.48
N LEU A 334 0.08 5.88 -7.41
CA LEU A 334 -0.03 6.67 -6.20
C LEU A 334 -1.31 6.35 -5.40
N PRO A 335 -1.24 6.22 -4.08
CA PRO A 335 -2.41 6.01 -3.26
C PRO A 335 -3.30 7.27 -3.25
N CYS A 336 -4.61 7.07 -3.28
CA CYS A 336 -5.64 8.09 -3.11
C CYS A 336 -6.45 7.78 -1.85
N ALA A 337 -5.79 7.81 -0.67
CA ALA A 337 -6.43 7.55 0.60
C ALA A 337 -7.06 8.82 1.16
N VAL A 338 -8.19 9.23 0.59
CA VAL A 338 -8.95 10.38 1.09
C VAL A 338 -9.82 9.94 2.25
N SER A 339 -9.62 10.54 3.42
CA SER A 339 -10.59 10.52 4.49
C SER A 339 -11.55 11.70 4.29
N ARG A 340 -12.85 11.44 4.38
CA ARG A 340 -13.82 12.54 4.51
C ARG A 340 -13.39 13.41 5.70
N PRO A 341 -13.34 14.75 5.60
CA PRO A 341 -13.35 15.56 6.79
C PRO A 341 -14.58 15.11 7.57
N ALA A 342 -14.40 14.73 8.83
CA ALA A 342 -15.54 14.48 9.72
C ALA A 342 -16.48 15.64 9.48
N ALA A 343 -17.71 15.37 9.03
CA ALA A 343 -18.72 16.40 8.97
C ALA A 343 -18.70 17.01 10.37
N HIS A 344 -18.24 18.24 10.48
CA HIS A 344 -18.49 19.00 11.67
C HIS A 344 -20.01 18.93 11.81
N ILE A 345 -20.49 18.09 12.70
CA ILE A 345 -21.80 18.27 13.27
C ILE A 345 -21.67 19.65 13.87
N CYS A 346 -22.10 20.66 13.12
CA CYS A 346 -22.41 21.95 13.69
C CYS A 346 -23.47 21.62 14.73
N GLY A 347 -23.01 21.38 15.96
CA GLY A 347 -23.87 21.49 17.11
C GLY A 347 -24.56 22.83 16.91
N SER A 348 -25.86 22.85 17.06
CA SER A 348 -26.75 24.00 16.95
C SER A 348 -26.18 25.22 17.69
N GLY A 349 -25.17 25.83 17.10
CA GLY A 349 -24.70 27.15 17.42
C GLY A 349 -25.76 28.09 16.83
N VAL A 350 -26.44 28.80 17.67
CA VAL A 350 -27.30 29.92 17.33
C VAL A 350 -26.56 30.77 16.29
N VAL A 351 -26.95 30.65 15.01
CA VAL A 351 -26.49 31.55 13.97
C VAL A 351 -27.12 32.89 14.25
N SER A 352 -26.37 33.75 14.94
CA SER A 352 -26.68 35.17 15.01
C SER A 352 -26.66 35.71 13.59
N ARG A 353 -27.82 35.90 12.99
CA ARG A 353 -27.98 36.65 11.76
C ARG A 353 -27.52 38.11 12.01
N LYS A 354 -26.27 38.43 11.78
CA LYS A 354 -25.86 39.76 11.46
C LYS A 354 -26.26 40.02 10.00
N GLY A 355 -27.44 40.54 9.85
CA GLY A 355 -27.96 40.94 8.58
C GLY A 355 -28.73 42.22 8.75
N CYS A 356 -28.26 43.26 8.11
CA CYS A 356 -28.89 44.49 7.69
C CYS A 356 -29.21 45.55 8.75
N ALA A 357 -28.76 46.72 8.38
CA ALA A 357 -28.85 48.02 9.01
C ALA A 357 -30.25 48.40 9.52
N ALA A 358 -30.21 49.25 10.55
CA ALA A 358 -31.28 50.16 11.02
C ALA A 358 -32.44 49.51 11.79
N ALA A 359 -32.23 49.35 13.09
CA ALA A 359 -33.30 49.59 14.05
C ALA A 359 -32.73 50.41 15.23
N PRO A 360 -33.41 51.49 15.67
CA PRO A 360 -32.90 52.40 16.67
C PRO A 360 -32.82 51.76 18.06
N ALA A 361 -31.81 52.16 18.80
CA ALA A 361 -31.59 51.79 20.19
C ALA A 361 -32.80 52.11 21.05
N MET A 362 -33.50 51.13 21.56
CA MET A 362 -34.45 51.31 22.67
C MET A 362 -33.75 51.08 23.98
N SER A 363 -33.84 52.06 24.86
CA SER A 363 -33.22 52.15 26.16
C SER A 363 -33.70 51.06 27.10
N ALA A 364 -32.80 50.58 27.97
CA ALA A 364 -32.92 49.49 28.91
C ALA A 364 -33.96 49.70 30.07
N ALA A 365 -34.79 50.72 29.99
CA ALA A 365 -35.72 51.09 31.08
C ALA A 365 -37.16 50.55 30.96
N LYS A 366 -37.50 49.74 29.97
CA LYS A 366 -38.88 49.21 29.77
C LYS A 366 -39.07 47.69 29.82
N LEU A 367 -38.17 46.99 30.43
CA LEU A 367 -38.24 45.51 30.55
C LEU A 367 -38.56 45.01 31.97
N LYS A 368 -39.21 45.81 32.83
CA LYS A 368 -39.81 45.34 34.07
C LYS A 368 -41.34 45.38 33.94
N ASN A 369 -41.95 44.33 33.53
CA ASN A 369 -43.29 43.86 33.78
C ASN A 369 -43.87 43.16 32.54
N ARG A 370 -43.53 41.90 32.32
CA ARG A 370 -44.44 40.91 31.72
C ARG A 370 -44.00 39.54 32.13
N GLY A 371 -44.61 39.03 33.20
CA GLY A 371 -44.57 37.64 33.55
C GLY A 371 -45.41 36.83 32.58
N ARG A 372 -44.89 35.65 32.29
CA ARG A 372 -45.38 34.44 31.65
C ARG A 372 -44.58 34.11 30.41
N PHE A 373 -43.69 33.16 30.62
CA PHE A 373 -43.02 32.47 29.56
C PHE A 373 -44.03 31.63 28.78
N ALA A 374 -44.28 31.96 27.51
CA ALA A 374 -44.87 31.04 26.60
C ALA A 374 -43.83 29.96 26.25
N PRO A 375 -44.17 28.64 26.22
CA PRO A 375 -43.25 27.64 25.79
C PRO A 375 -42.84 27.89 24.37
N LEU A 376 -41.54 28.03 24.15
CA LEU A 376 -40.94 28.02 22.81
C LEU A 376 -41.33 26.71 22.13
N SER A 377 -42.21 26.78 21.13
CA SER A 377 -42.49 25.64 20.27
C SER A 377 -41.16 25.21 19.65
N ARG A 378 -40.72 23.98 19.94
CA ARG A 378 -39.67 23.33 19.20
C ARG A 378 -40.17 23.20 17.77
N HIS A 379 -39.70 24.07 16.90
CA HIS A 379 -39.76 23.74 15.48
C HIS A 379 -38.90 22.46 15.31
N GLU A 380 -39.56 21.36 14.97
CA GLU A 380 -38.92 20.19 14.46
C GLU A 380 -38.00 20.67 13.31
N ALA A 381 -36.68 20.52 13.50
CA ALA A 381 -35.76 20.72 12.41
C ALA A 381 -36.15 19.74 11.30
N ALA A 382 -36.43 20.24 10.11
CA ALA A 382 -36.65 19.40 8.95
C ALA A 382 -35.53 18.35 8.90
N PRO A 383 -35.85 17.08 8.53
CA PRO A 383 -34.84 16.03 8.49
C PRO A 383 -33.70 16.51 7.60
N THR A 384 -32.55 16.71 8.20
CA THR A 384 -31.31 17.04 7.50
C THR A 384 -31.09 15.86 6.56
N THR A 385 -31.33 16.04 5.27
CA THR A 385 -30.93 15.07 4.24
C THR A 385 -29.48 14.76 4.51
N ALA A 386 -29.19 13.51 4.87
CA ALA A 386 -27.84 13.07 5.13
C ALA A 386 -26.98 13.49 3.94
N ALA A 387 -25.93 14.26 4.19
CA ALA A 387 -25.03 14.67 3.14
C ALA A 387 -24.59 13.44 2.33
N PRO A 388 -24.64 13.47 0.98
CA PRO A 388 -24.40 12.29 0.15
C PRO A 388 -23.10 11.62 0.57
N ALA A 389 -23.11 10.29 0.62
CA ALA A 389 -21.94 9.50 1.04
C ALA A 389 -20.83 9.74 0.01
N PHE A 390 -19.60 10.04 0.49
CA PHE A 390 -18.41 10.16 -0.37
C PHE A 390 -18.22 8.87 -1.16
N GLU A 391 -18.12 8.96 -2.47
CA GLU A 391 -17.92 7.81 -3.36
C GLU A 391 -16.56 7.89 -4.05
N TYR A 392 -15.83 6.77 -4.03
CA TYR A 392 -14.54 6.63 -4.68
C TYR A 392 -14.59 5.48 -5.69
N GLN A 393 -14.15 5.75 -6.92
CA GLN A 393 -14.02 4.74 -7.97
C GLN A 393 -12.63 4.76 -8.57
N CYS A 394 -12.03 3.58 -8.72
CA CYS A 394 -10.67 3.41 -9.21
C CYS A 394 -10.64 2.67 -10.55
N PHE A 395 -10.01 3.30 -11.53
CA PHE A 395 -9.74 2.75 -12.87
C PHE A 395 -8.22 2.78 -13.12
N PRO A 396 -7.44 1.93 -12.42
CA PRO A 396 -5.99 2.07 -12.37
C PRO A 396 -5.37 1.85 -13.75
N THR A 397 -4.65 2.85 -14.21
CA THR A 397 -3.93 2.87 -15.49
C THR A 397 -2.47 3.20 -15.25
N LEU A 398 -1.55 2.52 -15.96
CA LEU A 398 -0.12 2.80 -15.92
C LEU A 398 0.17 4.23 -16.40
N ASP A 399 1.18 4.87 -15.79
CA ASP A 399 1.61 6.20 -16.26
C ASP A 399 2.18 6.13 -17.68
N LEU A 400 2.11 7.24 -18.41
CA LEU A 400 2.56 7.36 -19.81
C LEU A 400 1.83 6.45 -20.83
N ILE A 401 0.91 5.60 -20.39
CA ILE A 401 0.13 4.69 -21.24
C ILE A 401 -1.29 5.21 -21.39
N ALA A 402 -1.80 5.21 -22.63
CA ALA A 402 -3.18 5.60 -22.89
C ALA A 402 -4.14 4.54 -22.31
N PRO A 403 -5.21 4.95 -21.61
CA PRO A 403 -6.29 4.05 -21.24
C PRO A 403 -6.94 3.43 -22.49
N ASP A 404 -7.39 2.18 -22.39
CA ASP A 404 -8.14 1.54 -23.48
C ASP A 404 -9.60 2.07 -23.55
N VAL A 405 -10.26 1.76 -24.65
CA VAL A 405 -11.62 2.23 -24.94
C VAL A 405 -12.63 1.75 -23.88
N ALA A 406 -12.53 0.48 -23.46
CA ALA A 406 -13.44 -0.09 -22.50
C ALA A 406 -13.30 0.57 -21.10
N LEU A 407 -12.07 0.86 -20.68
CA LEU A 407 -11.82 1.57 -19.43
C LEU A 407 -12.28 3.03 -19.51
N LEU A 408 -12.08 3.71 -20.64
CA LEU A 408 -12.56 5.07 -20.86
C LEU A 408 -14.10 5.13 -20.79
N GLN A 409 -14.79 4.15 -21.39
CA GLN A 409 -16.24 4.01 -21.29
C GLN A 409 -16.69 3.88 -19.83
N GLN A 410 -16.11 2.94 -19.10
CA GLN A 410 -16.44 2.71 -17.68
C GLN A 410 -16.18 3.95 -16.81
N ALA A 411 -15.07 4.65 -17.07
CA ALA A 411 -14.75 5.87 -16.34
C ALA A 411 -15.74 7.00 -16.67
N ALA A 412 -16.15 7.15 -17.94
CA ALA A 412 -17.14 8.14 -18.36
C ALA A 412 -18.50 7.88 -17.74
N ASP A 413 -18.97 6.62 -17.72
CA ASP A 413 -20.22 6.22 -17.08
C ASP A 413 -20.20 6.51 -15.57
N ALA A 414 -19.04 6.29 -14.93
CA ALA A 414 -18.85 6.60 -13.53
C ALA A 414 -18.90 8.12 -13.28
N ILE A 415 -18.26 8.94 -14.13
CA ILE A 415 -18.30 10.41 -14.03
C ILE A 415 -19.73 10.90 -14.15
N GLU A 416 -20.50 10.44 -15.16
CA GLU A 416 -21.90 10.87 -15.38
C GLU A 416 -22.79 10.50 -14.21
N ARG A 417 -22.66 9.31 -13.66
CA ARG A 417 -23.44 8.86 -12.50
C ARG A 417 -23.10 9.66 -11.24
N LEU A 418 -21.80 9.88 -10.98
CA LEU A 418 -21.33 10.50 -9.75
C LEU A 418 -21.59 12.00 -9.70
N ARG A 419 -21.49 12.72 -10.84
CA ARG A 419 -21.75 14.16 -10.90
C ARG A 419 -23.19 14.52 -10.55
N ALA A 420 -24.14 13.60 -10.74
CA ALA A 420 -25.51 13.83 -10.32
C ALA A 420 -25.68 13.94 -8.81
N GLN A 421 -24.69 13.48 -8.03
CA GLN A 421 -24.68 13.53 -6.57
C GLN A 421 -23.89 14.73 -6.01
N GLY A 422 -23.09 15.42 -6.84
CA GLY A 422 -22.29 16.58 -6.45
C GLY A 422 -20.97 16.68 -7.24
N PRO A 423 -20.09 17.62 -6.86
CA PRO A 423 -18.83 17.83 -7.56
C PRO A 423 -17.93 16.58 -7.57
N VAL A 424 -17.44 16.20 -8.75
CA VAL A 424 -16.59 15.00 -8.98
C VAL A 424 -15.18 15.42 -9.38
N LEU A 425 -14.18 14.90 -8.70
CA LEU A 425 -12.78 15.03 -9.11
C LEU A 425 -12.37 13.82 -9.97
N VAL A 426 -11.95 14.05 -11.19
CA VAL A 426 -11.29 13.08 -12.06
C VAL A 426 -9.78 13.29 -11.97
N CYS A 427 -9.04 12.30 -11.46
CA CYS A 427 -7.62 12.49 -11.17
C CYS A 427 -6.72 11.36 -11.70
N CYS A 428 -5.46 11.73 -11.92
CA CYS A 428 -4.33 10.81 -12.08
C CYS A 428 -3.12 11.42 -11.35
N ALA A 429 -1.93 10.89 -11.49
CA ALA A 429 -0.76 11.42 -10.77
C ALA A 429 -0.57 12.94 -10.95
N LEU A 430 -0.72 13.45 -12.18
CA LEU A 430 -0.52 14.86 -12.54
C LEU A 430 -1.82 15.61 -12.87
N GLY A 431 -2.87 14.92 -13.29
CA GLY A 431 -4.08 15.54 -13.80
C GLY A 431 -3.95 16.08 -15.23
N TYR A 432 -3.02 15.53 -16.04
CA TYR A 432 -2.74 16.07 -17.37
C TYR A 432 -3.03 15.13 -18.54
N SER A 433 -3.01 13.82 -18.34
CA SER A 433 -3.15 12.88 -19.46
C SER A 433 -4.24 11.83 -19.24
N ARG A 434 -4.03 10.84 -18.37
CA ARG A 434 -4.99 9.75 -18.12
C ARG A 434 -6.37 10.28 -17.69
N SER A 435 -6.40 11.17 -16.72
CA SER A 435 -7.64 11.80 -16.24
C SER A 435 -8.27 12.73 -17.29
N ALA A 436 -7.44 13.46 -18.06
CA ALA A 436 -7.93 14.26 -19.17
C ALA A 436 -8.60 13.40 -20.26
N SER A 437 -8.06 12.19 -20.54
CA SER A 437 -8.68 11.25 -21.48
C SER A 437 -10.04 10.74 -20.98
N ALA A 438 -10.18 10.48 -19.67
CA ALA A 438 -11.45 10.05 -19.10
C ALA A 438 -12.50 11.18 -19.13
N VAL A 439 -12.12 12.43 -18.85
CA VAL A 439 -13.01 13.59 -18.99
C VAL A 439 -13.40 13.82 -20.45
N ALA A 440 -12.46 13.67 -21.40
CA ALA A 440 -12.75 13.77 -22.83
C ALA A 440 -13.74 12.68 -23.29
N ALA A 441 -13.56 11.44 -22.83
CA ALA A 441 -14.48 10.35 -23.08
C ALA A 441 -15.89 10.64 -22.54
N TRP A 442 -15.98 11.18 -21.34
CA TRP A 442 -17.24 11.61 -20.75
C TRP A 442 -17.92 12.72 -21.55
N LEU A 443 -17.19 13.73 -22.00
CA LEU A 443 -17.73 14.81 -22.82
C LEU A 443 -18.31 14.31 -24.13
N LEU A 444 -17.65 13.33 -24.78
CA LEU A 444 -18.13 12.70 -25.99
C LEU A 444 -19.40 11.87 -25.75
N LEU A 445 -19.36 10.94 -24.81
CA LEU A 445 -20.46 10.00 -24.57
C LEU A 445 -21.71 10.66 -24.00
N SER A 446 -21.55 11.76 -23.30
CA SER A 446 -22.68 12.56 -22.79
C SER A 446 -23.24 13.57 -23.81
N GLY A 447 -22.72 13.59 -25.04
CA GLY A 447 -23.17 14.50 -26.09
C GLY A 447 -22.81 15.98 -25.90
N ARG A 448 -21.90 16.29 -24.96
CA ARG A 448 -21.44 17.66 -24.71
C ARG A 448 -20.46 18.16 -25.75
N CYS A 449 -19.77 17.26 -26.40
CA CYS A 449 -18.88 17.51 -27.51
C CYS A 449 -19.18 16.56 -28.67
N SER A 450 -19.07 17.04 -29.90
CA SER A 450 -19.32 16.25 -31.10
C SER A 450 -18.15 15.35 -31.47
N ASP A 451 -16.93 15.73 -31.11
CA ASP A 451 -15.70 15.02 -31.46
C ASP A 451 -14.58 15.22 -30.42
N ALA A 452 -13.54 14.40 -30.57
CA ALA A 452 -12.42 14.39 -29.65
C ALA A 452 -11.60 15.72 -29.64
N GLN A 453 -11.61 16.45 -30.74
CA GLN A 453 -10.89 17.70 -30.85
C GLN A 453 -11.61 18.80 -30.06
N GLN A 454 -12.93 18.85 -30.15
CA GLN A 454 -13.75 19.79 -29.37
C GLN A 454 -13.64 19.47 -27.87
N ALA A 455 -13.67 18.20 -27.48
CA ALA A 455 -13.48 17.78 -26.09
C ALA A 455 -12.09 18.20 -25.56
N GLU A 456 -11.01 17.96 -26.34
CA GLU A 456 -9.67 18.39 -25.97
C GLU A 456 -9.57 19.93 -25.83
N ALA A 457 -10.18 20.69 -26.72
CA ALA A 457 -10.19 22.15 -26.69
C ALA A 457 -10.90 22.68 -25.43
N LEU A 458 -12.05 22.09 -25.07
CA LEU A 458 -12.78 22.45 -23.87
C LEU A 458 -11.97 22.19 -22.59
N ILE A 459 -11.36 21.01 -22.48
CA ILE A 459 -10.53 20.66 -21.33
C ILE A 459 -9.30 21.57 -21.26
N ARG A 460 -8.67 21.86 -22.40
CA ARG A 460 -7.48 22.74 -22.48
C ARG A 460 -7.79 24.17 -22.05
N LYS A 461 -9.01 24.65 -22.28
CA LYS A 461 -9.45 25.97 -21.80
C LYS A 461 -9.48 26.01 -20.27
N ALA A 462 -9.92 24.93 -19.62
CA ALA A 462 -9.94 24.84 -18.16
C ALA A 462 -8.54 24.55 -17.58
N ARG A 463 -7.79 23.64 -18.22
CA ARG A 463 -6.46 23.20 -17.78
C ARG A 463 -5.46 23.16 -18.94
N PRO A 464 -4.74 24.29 -19.20
CA PRO A 464 -3.89 24.43 -20.40
C PRO A 464 -2.77 23.39 -20.53
N GLY A 465 -2.31 22.84 -19.40
CA GLY A 465 -1.20 21.87 -19.34
C GLY A 465 -1.55 20.43 -19.74
N ILE A 466 -2.78 20.15 -20.22
CA ILE A 466 -3.13 18.77 -20.63
C ILE A 466 -2.32 18.29 -21.83
N VAL A 467 -1.98 17.00 -21.81
CA VAL A 467 -1.20 16.34 -22.87
C VAL A 467 -1.94 15.07 -23.32
N LEU A 468 -2.59 15.14 -24.47
CA LEU A 468 -3.18 13.97 -25.13
C LEU A 468 -2.33 13.57 -26.32
N HIS A 469 -1.50 12.52 -26.13
CA HIS A 469 -0.68 11.94 -27.19
C HIS A 469 -1.54 11.24 -28.26
N PRO A 470 -1.01 10.92 -29.44
CA PRO A 470 -1.76 10.26 -30.51
C PRO A 470 -2.51 9.00 -30.10
N ALA A 471 -1.95 8.21 -29.16
CA ALA A 471 -2.63 7.01 -28.64
C ALA A 471 -3.92 7.34 -27.88
N HIS A 472 -3.92 8.41 -27.07
CA HIS A 472 -5.12 8.87 -26.35
C HIS A 472 -6.20 9.35 -27.33
N ARG A 473 -5.80 10.14 -28.35
CA ARG A 473 -6.73 10.64 -29.37
C ARG A 473 -7.34 9.51 -30.19
N ARG A 474 -6.55 8.48 -30.56
CA ARG A 474 -7.06 7.29 -31.25
C ARG A 474 -8.10 6.54 -30.40
N ALA A 475 -7.86 6.35 -29.11
CA ALA A 475 -8.80 5.70 -28.23
C ALA A 475 -10.12 6.52 -28.12
N LEU A 476 -10.03 7.85 -28.03
CA LEU A 476 -11.20 8.74 -28.01
C LEU A 476 -11.97 8.72 -29.34
N GLN A 477 -11.27 8.70 -30.48
CA GLN A 477 -11.90 8.60 -31.81
C GLN A 477 -12.64 7.26 -31.98
N GLN A 478 -12.05 6.15 -31.51
CA GLN A 478 -12.69 4.83 -31.54
C GLN A 478 -13.96 4.81 -30.65
N LEU A 479 -13.92 5.50 -29.52
CA LEU A 479 -15.08 5.62 -28.61
C LEU A 479 -16.21 6.42 -29.26
N GLY A 480 -15.91 7.54 -29.91
CA GLY A 480 -16.92 8.38 -30.60
C GLY A 480 -17.47 7.76 -31.89
N ALA A 481 -16.82 6.73 -32.43
CA ALA A 481 -17.28 6.00 -33.62
C ALA A 481 -18.17 4.79 -33.29
N GLN A 482 -18.36 4.46 -32.00
CA GLN A 482 -19.31 3.43 -31.58
C GLN A 482 -20.72 4.00 -31.61
N PRO A 483 -21.69 3.36 -32.32
CA PRO A 483 -23.06 3.85 -32.47
C PRO A 483 -23.85 3.88 -31.18
#